data_543454f469528f20c12c677f8b2a0feb
#
_entry.id   543454f469528f20c12c677f8b2a0feb
#
_cell.length_a   1.000
_cell.length_b   1.000
_cell.length_c   1.000
_cell.angle_alpha   90.00
_cell.angle_beta   90.00
_cell.angle_gamma   90.00
#
_symmetry.space_group_name_H-M   'P 1'
#
loop_
_entity.id
_entity.type
_entity.pdbx_description
1 polymer ?
#
loop_
_entity_poly.entity_id
_entity_poly.type
_entity_poly.pdbx_seq_one_letter_code
_entity_poly.pdbx_strand_id
1 'polypeptide(L)'
;MEKTKNDYTEMQKSFYDSTAHKMNIDNHNQHNSNEFYWTHLLSPFAEGDWNEKKVIDFGCGCGRNVINVLDTYNVGEMHGCDISKSNIEFCEKNLSNTKHKNYNFFVSDGQSLNPCKSKEYDAIISTIVLQHICVYEIRKNILTDMYRCLNDGGILCFQMGYGDGHSSARDYYDNYYEAEGTNSKFDVRVDDPQQVIKDLEEIGFVDIEYDIVKSYFDYHNKWIFIKCKKIN
;
A
#
# COMPACT_ATOMS: atom_id res chain seq x y z
N MET A 1 -13.38 -19.63 -20.41
CA MET A 1 -14.14 -19.07 -19.26
C MET A 1 -13.51 -17.71 -18.95
N GLU A 2 -14.33 -16.70 -18.76
CA GLU A 2 -13.87 -15.40 -18.32
C GLU A 2 -13.32 -15.50 -16.88
N LYS A 3 -12.17 -14.90 -16.59
CA LYS A 3 -11.58 -14.92 -15.25
C LYS A 3 -12.41 -14.09 -14.30
N THR A 4 -12.49 -14.53 -13.06
CA THR A 4 -13.18 -13.87 -11.96
C THR A 4 -12.19 -13.07 -11.08
N LYS A 5 -12.71 -12.27 -10.13
CA LYS A 5 -11.89 -11.61 -9.10
C LYS A 5 -11.06 -12.64 -8.30
N ASN A 6 -11.64 -13.78 -7.97
CA ASN A 6 -10.94 -14.83 -7.23
C ASN A 6 -9.80 -15.44 -8.05
N ASP A 7 -10.03 -15.72 -9.34
CA ASP A 7 -8.97 -16.23 -10.23
C ASP A 7 -7.80 -15.22 -10.32
N TYR A 8 -8.11 -13.93 -10.44
CA TYR A 8 -7.13 -12.88 -10.43
C TYR A 8 -6.33 -12.84 -9.11
N THR A 9 -7.03 -12.86 -7.98
CA THR A 9 -6.41 -12.81 -6.66
C THR A 9 -5.49 -14.02 -6.42
N GLU A 10 -5.90 -15.22 -6.80
CA GLU A 10 -5.08 -16.43 -6.68
C GLU A 10 -3.84 -16.38 -7.59
N MET A 11 -3.94 -15.80 -8.78
CA MET A 11 -2.77 -15.55 -9.64
C MET A 11 -1.78 -14.59 -9.00
N GLN A 12 -2.24 -13.47 -8.45
CA GLN A 12 -1.39 -12.49 -7.76
C GLN A 12 -0.69 -13.12 -6.56
N LYS A 13 -1.45 -13.85 -5.73
CA LYS A 13 -0.92 -14.56 -4.58
C LYS A 13 0.20 -15.54 -4.98
N SER A 14 -0.06 -16.38 -5.98
CA SER A 14 0.92 -17.36 -6.49
C SER A 14 2.19 -16.67 -6.99
N PHE A 15 2.03 -15.55 -7.71
CA PHE A 15 3.18 -14.78 -8.21
C PHE A 15 4.03 -14.23 -7.07
N TYR A 16 3.42 -13.53 -6.10
CA TYR A 16 4.15 -12.92 -4.98
C TYR A 16 4.76 -13.98 -4.05
N ASP A 17 4.09 -15.10 -3.82
CA ASP A 17 4.68 -16.22 -3.08
C ASP A 17 5.93 -16.79 -3.78
N SER A 18 5.90 -16.92 -5.09
CA SER A 18 7.03 -17.44 -5.87
C SER A 18 8.22 -16.48 -5.97
N THR A 19 7.98 -15.18 -5.81
CA THR A 19 8.99 -14.12 -5.96
C THR A 19 9.47 -13.52 -4.65
N ALA A 20 8.87 -13.88 -3.53
CA ALA A 20 9.19 -13.35 -2.20
C ALA A 20 10.68 -13.45 -1.83
N HIS A 21 11.36 -14.53 -2.23
CA HIS A 21 12.80 -14.73 -1.99
C HIS A 21 13.69 -13.68 -2.69
N LYS A 22 13.17 -12.95 -3.68
CA LYS A 22 13.88 -11.86 -4.37
C LYS A 22 13.73 -10.53 -3.65
N MET A 23 12.78 -10.44 -2.72
CA MET A 23 12.52 -9.25 -1.91
C MET A 23 13.36 -9.29 -0.64
N ASN A 24 14.66 -9.02 -0.78
CA ASN A 24 15.52 -8.85 0.37
C ASN A 24 15.45 -7.40 0.88
N ILE A 25 15.34 -7.22 2.19
CA ILE A 25 15.36 -5.92 2.85
C ILE A 25 16.58 -5.09 2.43
N ASP A 26 17.74 -5.72 2.30
CA ASP A 26 18.98 -5.04 1.92
C ASP A 26 18.94 -4.49 0.48
N ASN A 27 18.29 -5.19 -0.44
CA ASN A 27 18.10 -4.70 -1.80
C ASN A 27 17.10 -3.54 -1.87
N HIS A 28 16.13 -3.51 -0.97
CA HIS A 28 15.15 -2.42 -0.88
C HIS A 28 15.70 -1.18 -0.17
N ASN A 29 16.63 -1.32 0.75
CA ASN A 29 17.28 -0.18 1.41
C ASN A 29 18.15 0.64 0.44
N GLN A 30 18.68 0.05 -0.62
CA GLN A 30 19.46 0.76 -1.65
C GLN A 30 18.60 1.68 -2.53
N HIS A 31 17.29 1.40 -2.67
CA HIS A 31 16.37 2.19 -3.48
C HIS A 31 15.62 3.27 -2.69
N ASN A 32 15.83 3.31 -1.39
CA ASN A 32 15.26 4.33 -0.53
C ASN A 32 16.35 5.25 -0.03
N SER A 33 16.50 6.34 -0.70
CA SER A 33 16.75 7.52 0.09
C SER A 33 15.51 7.67 0.98
N ASN A 34 15.64 7.40 2.25
CA ASN A 34 14.57 7.50 3.25
C ASN A 34 13.81 8.82 3.12
N GLU A 35 14.49 9.88 2.71
CA GLU A 35 13.97 11.22 2.47
C GLU A 35 12.75 11.25 1.54
N PHE A 36 12.73 10.48 0.44
CA PHE A 36 11.69 10.63 -0.57
C PHE A 36 10.34 10.05 -0.13
N TYR A 37 10.31 8.81 0.35
CA TYR A 37 9.10 8.19 0.86
C TYR A 37 8.64 8.84 2.16
N TRP A 38 9.61 9.19 3.02
CA TRP A 38 9.33 9.80 4.30
C TRP A 38 8.66 11.17 4.15
N THR A 39 9.16 11.98 3.24
CA THR A 39 8.62 13.34 3.03
C THR A 39 7.18 13.29 2.51
N HIS A 40 6.86 12.37 1.62
CA HIS A 40 5.56 12.35 0.97
C HIS A 40 4.56 11.39 1.64
N LEU A 41 5.01 10.20 2.02
CA LEU A 41 4.13 9.18 2.59
C LEU A 41 3.94 9.33 4.09
N LEU A 42 5.01 9.62 4.81
CA LEU A 42 5.04 9.62 6.27
C LEU A 42 5.07 11.02 6.89
N SER A 43 4.93 12.07 6.09
CA SER A 43 4.84 13.45 6.61
C SER A 43 3.77 13.61 7.70
N PRO A 44 2.62 12.92 7.69
CA PRO A 44 1.66 13.01 8.78
C PRO A 44 2.20 12.54 10.13
N PHE A 45 3.20 11.66 10.12
CA PHE A 45 3.81 11.14 11.35
C PHE A 45 4.81 12.11 11.98
N ALA A 46 5.32 13.08 11.21
CA ALA A 46 6.29 14.05 11.70
C ALA A 46 5.69 15.05 12.70
N GLU A 47 4.38 15.28 12.69
CA GLU A 47 3.70 16.33 13.44
C GLU A 47 2.80 15.81 14.58
N GLY A 48 2.88 14.55 14.94
CA GLY A 48 1.95 13.95 15.92
C GLY A 48 2.62 13.15 17.01
N ASP A 49 1.91 12.97 18.12
CA ASP A 49 2.23 11.94 19.12
C ASP A 49 1.61 10.61 18.69
N TRP A 50 2.44 9.67 18.34
CA TRP A 50 2.05 8.34 17.86
C TRP A 50 2.24 7.23 18.90
N ASN A 51 2.61 7.58 20.12
CA ASN A 51 3.04 6.66 21.18
C ASN A 51 2.03 5.57 21.53
N GLU A 52 0.72 5.88 21.39
CA GLU A 52 -0.35 4.91 21.64
C GLU A 52 -1.15 4.59 20.37
N LYS A 53 -0.64 5.05 19.22
CA LYS A 53 -1.33 4.92 17.94
C LYS A 53 -1.01 3.62 17.25
N LYS A 54 -2.00 3.10 16.54
CA LYS A 54 -1.90 1.87 15.77
C LYS A 54 -1.88 2.16 14.27
N VAL A 55 -0.84 1.66 13.62
CA VAL A 55 -0.57 1.89 12.18
C VAL A 55 -0.52 0.57 11.45
N ILE A 56 -0.96 0.53 10.19
CA ILE A 56 -0.79 -0.63 9.31
C ILE A 56 -0.18 -0.24 7.97
N ASP A 57 0.75 -1.06 7.48
CA ASP A 57 1.29 -1.04 6.12
C ASP A 57 0.56 -2.10 5.27
N PHE A 58 -0.26 -1.64 4.31
CA PHE A 58 -0.97 -2.52 3.39
C PHE A 58 -0.09 -2.86 2.19
N GLY A 59 0.15 -4.15 1.96
CA GLY A 59 1.12 -4.65 0.99
C GLY A 59 2.56 -4.48 1.50
N CYS A 60 2.82 -4.87 2.73
CA CYS A 60 4.07 -4.59 3.44
C CYS A 60 5.30 -5.30 2.85
N GLY A 61 5.11 -6.23 1.91
CA GLY A 61 6.19 -7.01 1.32
C GLY A 61 7.05 -7.69 2.39
N CYS A 62 8.35 -7.43 2.39
CA CYS A 62 9.29 -7.98 3.39
C CYS A 62 9.40 -7.15 4.69
N GLY A 63 8.51 -6.18 4.93
CA GLY A 63 8.43 -5.40 6.17
C GLY A 63 9.29 -4.15 6.22
N ARG A 64 9.76 -3.65 5.08
CA ARG A 64 10.64 -2.48 5.01
C ARG A 64 10.03 -1.24 5.67
N ASN A 65 8.81 -0.84 5.28
CA ASN A 65 8.16 0.35 5.86
C ASN A 65 7.82 0.12 7.33
N VAL A 66 7.47 -1.11 7.71
CA VAL A 66 7.21 -1.46 9.11
C VAL A 66 8.45 -1.21 9.97
N ILE A 67 9.61 -1.69 9.56
CA ILE A 67 10.87 -1.44 10.28
C ILE A 67 11.18 0.05 10.32
N ASN A 68 11.08 0.72 9.19
CA ASN A 68 11.39 2.14 9.10
C ASN A 68 10.48 2.99 10.02
N VAL A 69 9.18 2.71 10.06
CA VAL A 69 8.25 3.41 10.97
C VAL A 69 8.64 3.14 12.43
N LEU A 70 8.92 1.90 12.78
CA LEU A 70 9.33 1.52 14.14
C LEU A 70 10.69 2.11 14.56
N ASP A 71 11.62 2.28 13.63
CA ASP A 71 12.94 2.87 13.90
C ASP A 71 12.89 4.42 14.00
N THR A 72 11.98 5.05 13.27
CA THR A 72 11.94 6.50 13.13
C THR A 72 10.92 7.15 14.06
N TYR A 73 9.76 6.49 14.24
CA TYR A 73 8.65 7.04 15.00
C TYR A 73 8.32 6.14 16.20
N ASN A 74 7.94 6.77 17.29
CA ASN A 74 7.49 6.06 18.48
C ASN A 74 5.99 5.74 18.35
N VAL A 75 5.66 4.70 17.55
CA VAL A 75 4.27 4.25 17.39
C VAL A 75 3.91 3.21 18.44
N GLY A 76 2.65 3.21 18.89
CA GLY A 76 2.16 2.25 19.87
C GLY A 76 2.19 0.82 19.34
N GLU A 77 1.68 0.60 18.14
CA GLU A 77 1.68 -0.70 17.46
C GLU A 77 1.77 -0.54 15.94
N MET A 78 2.61 -1.33 15.28
CA MET A 78 2.77 -1.34 13.83
C MET A 78 2.40 -2.69 13.25
N HIS A 79 1.40 -2.73 12.39
CA HIS A 79 0.99 -3.92 11.67
C HIS A 79 1.48 -3.90 10.22
N GLY A 80 1.51 -5.08 9.62
CA GLY A 80 1.71 -5.24 8.19
C GLY A 80 0.81 -6.35 7.64
N CYS A 81 0.28 -6.15 6.44
CA CYS A 81 -0.40 -7.23 5.73
C CYS A 81 0.09 -7.32 4.29
N ASP A 82 0.09 -8.53 3.78
CA ASP A 82 0.45 -8.82 2.38
C ASP A 82 -0.37 -10.01 1.88
N ILE A 83 -0.60 -10.08 0.58
CA ILE A 83 -1.30 -11.22 -0.05
C ILE A 83 -0.44 -12.48 -0.02
N SER A 84 0.89 -12.33 0.00
CA SER A 84 1.86 -13.42 0.01
C SER A 84 2.18 -13.88 1.42
N LYS A 85 1.90 -15.15 1.69
CA LYS A 85 2.31 -15.79 2.93
C LYS A 85 3.85 -15.81 3.09
N SER A 86 4.56 -16.02 1.99
CA SER A 86 6.02 -16.04 2.00
C SER A 86 6.60 -14.67 2.37
N ASN A 87 6.00 -13.56 1.92
CA ASN A 87 6.38 -12.21 2.34
C ASN A 87 6.17 -12.03 3.86
N ILE A 88 5.04 -12.48 4.39
CA ILE A 88 4.75 -12.39 5.84
C ILE A 88 5.77 -13.18 6.65
N GLU A 89 6.14 -14.39 6.24
CA GLU A 89 7.19 -15.19 6.89
C GLU A 89 8.55 -14.45 6.88
N PHE A 90 8.88 -13.73 5.80
CA PHE A 90 10.06 -12.87 5.75
C PHE A 90 9.96 -11.67 6.70
N CYS A 91 8.80 -11.03 6.80
CA CYS A 91 8.57 -9.94 7.77
C CYS A 91 8.85 -10.42 9.20
N GLU A 92 8.23 -11.52 9.60
CA GLU A 92 8.41 -12.09 10.95
C GLU A 92 9.86 -12.40 11.22
N LYS A 93 10.57 -13.03 10.27
CA LYS A 93 11.99 -13.32 10.38
C LYS A 93 12.83 -12.06 10.51
N ASN A 94 12.57 -11.04 9.69
CA ASN A 94 13.34 -9.80 9.69
C ASN A 94 13.16 -9.05 11.00
N LEU A 95 11.91 -8.90 11.48
CA LEU A 95 11.62 -8.17 12.69
C LEU A 95 12.00 -8.92 13.97
N SER A 96 12.00 -10.27 13.96
CA SER A 96 12.43 -11.06 15.11
C SER A 96 13.87 -10.75 15.56
N ASN A 97 14.71 -10.31 14.62
CA ASN A 97 16.10 -9.93 14.85
C ASN A 97 16.28 -8.46 15.28
N THR A 98 15.21 -7.70 15.40
CA THR A 98 15.22 -6.30 15.84
C THR A 98 14.92 -6.16 17.33
N LYS A 99 15.09 -4.93 17.86
CA LYS A 99 14.71 -4.58 19.24
C LYS A 99 13.18 -4.44 19.41
N HIS A 100 12.44 -4.27 18.32
CA HIS A 100 11.00 -3.99 18.34
C HIS A 100 10.20 -5.22 18.74
N LYS A 101 9.09 -5.01 19.47
CA LYS A 101 8.16 -6.06 19.91
C LYS A 101 6.69 -5.70 19.66
N ASN A 102 6.42 -4.45 19.29
CA ASN A 102 5.09 -3.89 19.11
C ASN A 102 4.65 -3.95 17.64
N TYR A 103 4.73 -5.13 17.03
CA TYR A 103 4.32 -5.37 15.65
C TYR A 103 3.50 -6.66 15.52
N ASN A 104 2.70 -6.72 14.46
CA ASN A 104 1.98 -7.93 14.07
C ASN A 104 1.82 -8.01 12.55
N PHE A 105 1.81 -9.22 12.00
CA PHE A 105 1.65 -9.47 10.58
C PHE A 105 0.53 -10.47 10.30
N PHE A 106 -0.13 -10.31 9.14
CA PHE A 106 -1.12 -11.27 8.68
C PHE A 106 -1.21 -11.31 7.15
N VAL A 107 -1.67 -12.45 6.64
CA VAL A 107 -1.93 -12.62 5.21
C VAL A 107 -3.30 -12.02 4.89
N SER A 108 -3.37 -11.09 3.92
CA SER A 108 -4.62 -10.52 3.43
C SER A 108 -5.29 -11.45 2.40
N ASP A 109 -6.57 -11.24 2.17
CA ASP A 109 -7.32 -11.94 1.12
C ASP A 109 -7.06 -11.37 -0.28
N GLY A 110 -6.30 -10.27 -0.39
CA GLY A 110 -5.98 -9.57 -1.64
C GLY A 110 -7.13 -8.76 -2.23
N GLN A 111 -8.28 -8.68 -1.56
CA GLN A 111 -9.47 -7.94 -2.00
C GLN A 111 -9.96 -6.94 -0.94
N SER A 112 -9.45 -7.03 0.28
CA SER A 112 -9.85 -6.21 1.43
C SER A 112 -8.73 -6.13 2.48
N LEU A 113 -9.01 -5.51 3.62
CA LEU A 113 -8.17 -5.56 4.82
C LEU A 113 -8.63 -6.63 5.83
N ASN A 114 -9.38 -7.63 5.37
CA ASN A 114 -9.73 -8.74 6.25
C ASN A 114 -8.46 -9.48 6.71
N PRO A 115 -8.27 -9.78 8.02
CA PRO A 115 -9.27 -9.83 9.09
C PRO A 115 -9.36 -8.57 9.99
N CYS A 116 -8.89 -7.39 9.55
CA CYS A 116 -8.91 -6.17 10.34
C CYS A 116 -10.34 -5.76 10.75
N LYS A 117 -10.47 -5.27 11.98
CA LYS A 117 -11.74 -4.78 12.50
C LYS A 117 -12.04 -3.37 12.01
N SER A 118 -13.30 -2.97 12.11
CA SER A 118 -13.69 -1.57 11.89
C SER A 118 -13.13 -0.70 13.02
N LYS A 119 -12.65 0.49 12.64
CA LYS A 119 -12.08 1.46 13.59
C LYS A 119 -10.96 0.84 14.44
N GLU A 120 -9.96 0.30 13.78
CA GLU A 120 -8.83 -0.37 14.43
C GLU A 120 -7.52 0.44 14.31
N TYR A 121 -7.36 1.25 13.27
CA TYR A 121 -6.10 1.94 12.97
C TYR A 121 -6.25 3.46 13.00
N ASP A 122 -5.22 4.12 13.50
CA ASP A 122 -5.09 5.58 13.47
C ASP A 122 -4.46 6.05 12.15
N ALA A 123 -3.67 5.18 11.50
CA ALA A 123 -3.19 5.41 10.15
C ALA A 123 -3.03 4.11 9.34
N ILE A 124 -3.25 4.23 8.04
CA ILE A 124 -2.96 3.21 7.04
C ILE A 124 -1.99 3.80 6.03
N ILE A 125 -0.91 3.08 5.73
CA ILE A 125 0.04 3.44 4.68
C ILE A 125 0.07 2.34 3.62
N SER A 126 0.40 2.70 2.37
CA SER A 126 0.61 1.74 1.28
C SER A 126 1.49 2.33 0.18
N THR A 127 2.55 1.63 -0.21
CA THR A 127 3.45 2.06 -1.29
C THR A 127 3.71 0.96 -2.29
N ILE A 128 3.63 1.30 -3.57
CA ILE A 128 3.94 0.38 -4.68
C ILE A 128 3.07 -0.89 -4.60
N VAL A 129 1.81 -0.73 -4.24
CA VAL A 129 0.83 -1.83 -4.11
C VAL A 129 -0.36 -1.62 -5.03
N LEU A 130 -1.14 -0.55 -4.81
CA LEU A 130 -2.39 -0.33 -5.53
C LEU A 130 -2.19 -0.20 -7.05
N GLN A 131 -1.04 0.29 -7.50
CA GLN A 131 -0.69 0.36 -8.92
C GLN A 131 -0.54 -1.04 -9.57
N HIS A 132 -0.25 -2.08 -8.79
CA HIS A 132 -0.11 -3.46 -9.30
C HIS A 132 -1.43 -4.23 -9.33
N ILE A 133 -2.51 -3.65 -8.83
CA ILE A 133 -3.84 -4.26 -8.84
C ILE A 133 -4.61 -3.77 -10.06
N CYS A 134 -4.58 -4.53 -11.16
CA CYS A 134 -5.17 -4.16 -12.45
C CYS A 134 -6.69 -4.28 -12.54
N VAL A 135 -7.37 -4.59 -11.45
CA VAL A 135 -8.82 -4.71 -11.36
C VAL A 135 -9.35 -3.54 -10.51
N TYR A 136 -9.99 -2.56 -11.15
CA TYR A 136 -10.52 -1.36 -10.50
C TYR A 136 -11.46 -1.68 -9.33
N GLU A 137 -12.36 -2.63 -9.53
CA GLU A 137 -13.31 -3.01 -8.48
C GLU A 137 -12.63 -3.53 -7.22
N ILE A 138 -11.49 -4.24 -7.35
CA ILE A 138 -10.70 -4.70 -6.20
C ILE A 138 -10.04 -3.51 -5.52
N ARG A 139 -9.43 -2.58 -6.27
CA ARG A 139 -8.82 -1.37 -5.71
C ARG A 139 -9.83 -0.52 -4.94
N LYS A 140 -11.00 -0.29 -5.54
CA LYS A 140 -12.06 0.49 -4.87
C LYS A 140 -12.57 -0.19 -3.61
N ASN A 141 -12.70 -1.52 -3.64
CA ASN A 141 -13.09 -2.29 -2.45
C ASN A 141 -12.03 -2.18 -1.33
N ILE A 142 -10.74 -2.29 -1.68
CA ILE A 142 -9.63 -2.11 -0.72
C ILE A 142 -9.67 -0.72 -0.10
N LEU A 143 -9.81 0.35 -0.89
CA LEU A 143 -9.91 1.73 -0.37
C LEU A 143 -11.14 1.91 0.54
N THR A 144 -12.27 1.30 0.19
CA THR A 144 -13.47 1.30 1.02
C THR A 144 -13.23 0.58 2.35
N ASP A 145 -12.51 -0.53 2.31
CA ASP A 145 -12.19 -1.29 3.51
C ASP A 145 -11.12 -0.61 4.37
N MET A 146 -10.18 0.12 3.77
CA MET A 146 -9.27 1.02 4.49
C MET A 146 -10.06 2.08 5.28
N TYR A 147 -11.06 2.70 4.65
CA TYR A 147 -11.94 3.64 5.34
C TYR A 147 -12.67 2.99 6.53
N ARG A 148 -13.20 1.78 6.36
CA ARG A 148 -13.83 1.02 7.44
C ARG A 148 -12.87 0.77 8.61
N CYS A 149 -11.64 0.39 8.30
CA CYS A 149 -10.63 0.02 9.32
C CYS A 149 -10.02 1.23 10.04
N LEU A 150 -10.05 2.42 9.47
CA LEU A 150 -9.59 3.64 10.14
C LEU A 150 -10.51 4.04 11.30
N ASN A 151 -9.90 4.53 12.37
CA ASN A 151 -10.57 5.28 13.43
C ASN A 151 -11.15 6.59 12.87
N ASP A 152 -12.12 7.19 13.56
CA ASP A 152 -12.59 8.52 13.20
C ASP A 152 -11.41 9.51 13.33
N GLY A 153 -11.21 10.37 12.34
CA GLY A 153 -10.03 11.24 12.20
C GLY A 153 -8.75 10.52 11.77
N GLY A 154 -8.80 9.20 11.54
CA GLY A 154 -7.65 8.42 11.07
C GLY A 154 -7.19 8.79 9.66
N ILE A 155 -5.92 8.56 9.37
CA ILE A 155 -5.23 9.03 8.17
C ILE A 155 -4.93 7.87 7.22
N LEU A 156 -5.22 8.05 5.93
CA LEU A 156 -4.74 7.18 4.86
C LEU A 156 -3.67 7.91 4.05
N CYS A 157 -2.52 7.26 3.88
CA CYS A 157 -1.46 7.73 2.98
C CYS A 157 -1.05 6.62 2.02
N PHE A 158 -1.10 6.86 0.72
CA PHE A 158 -0.68 5.86 -0.26
C PHE A 158 -0.09 6.48 -1.52
N GLN A 159 0.55 5.64 -2.31
CA GLN A 159 1.20 6.03 -3.55
C GLN A 159 0.68 5.17 -4.71
N MET A 160 0.60 5.78 -5.90
CA MET A 160 0.35 5.10 -7.18
C MET A 160 1.25 5.65 -8.29
N GLY A 161 1.39 4.88 -9.38
CA GLY A 161 1.97 5.36 -10.63
C GLY A 161 1.13 6.48 -11.25
N TYR A 162 1.79 7.52 -11.81
CA TYR A 162 1.12 8.67 -12.41
C TYR A 162 1.66 8.97 -13.81
N GLY A 163 0.73 9.29 -14.72
CA GLY A 163 1.00 9.75 -16.07
C GLY A 163 1.41 8.64 -17.05
N ASP A 164 1.79 9.05 -18.23
CA ASP A 164 2.08 8.22 -19.41
C ASP A 164 3.44 7.51 -19.40
N GLY A 165 3.99 7.25 -18.23
CA GLY A 165 5.33 6.70 -18.05
C GLY A 165 5.57 5.33 -18.70
N HIS A 166 4.51 4.57 -18.92
CA HIS A 166 4.58 3.31 -19.63
C HIS A 166 3.37 3.14 -20.56
N SER A 167 3.62 3.04 -21.86
CA SER A 167 2.57 2.85 -22.89
C SER A 167 1.72 1.58 -22.69
N SER A 168 2.12 0.69 -21.82
CA SER A 168 1.43 -0.56 -21.51
C SER A 168 0.70 -0.57 -20.17
N ALA A 169 0.83 0.48 -19.34
CA ALA A 169 0.06 0.58 -18.11
C ALA A 169 -1.44 0.70 -18.42
N ARG A 170 -2.26 0.07 -17.56
CA ARG A 170 -3.72 0.06 -17.68
C ARG A 170 -4.30 1.38 -17.20
N ASP A 171 -5.43 1.74 -17.77
CA ASP A 171 -6.18 2.91 -17.33
C ASP A 171 -6.76 2.69 -15.94
N TYR A 172 -6.94 3.79 -15.18
CA TYR A 172 -7.34 3.73 -13.79
C TYR A 172 -8.65 2.95 -13.55
N TYR A 173 -9.63 3.03 -14.44
CA TYR A 173 -10.92 2.36 -14.29
C TYR A 173 -11.01 0.96 -14.94
N ASP A 174 -9.91 0.44 -15.46
CA ASP A 174 -9.89 -0.89 -16.07
C ASP A 174 -10.13 -2.01 -15.04
N ASN A 175 -10.86 -3.03 -15.47
CA ASN A 175 -10.98 -4.32 -14.80
C ASN A 175 -10.26 -5.38 -15.62
N TYR A 176 -8.95 -5.49 -15.48
CA TYR A 176 -8.12 -6.40 -16.26
C TYR A 176 -7.69 -7.62 -15.44
N TYR A 177 -8.42 -8.71 -15.58
CA TYR A 177 -8.26 -9.93 -14.80
C TYR A 177 -7.11 -10.84 -15.27
N GLU A 178 -6.49 -10.55 -16.43
CA GLU A 178 -5.42 -11.38 -17.01
C GLU A 178 -4.01 -10.98 -16.52
N ALA A 179 -3.90 -9.92 -15.72
CA ALA A 179 -2.62 -9.48 -15.20
C ALA A 179 -2.02 -10.50 -14.23
N GLU A 180 -0.76 -10.82 -14.42
CA GLU A 180 0.02 -11.68 -13.54
C GLU A 180 1.27 -10.94 -13.04
N GLY A 181 1.29 -10.67 -11.74
CA GLY A 181 2.44 -10.06 -11.07
C GLY A 181 2.68 -8.59 -11.36
N THR A 182 3.91 -8.19 -11.16
CA THR A 182 4.40 -6.83 -11.37
C THR A 182 5.30 -6.78 -12.59
N ASN A 183 4.77 -6.79 -13.77
CA ASN A 183 5.58 -6.31 -14.87
C ASN A 183 4.93 -5.03 -15.42
N SER A 184 5.73 -4.21 -16.06
CA SER A 184 5.30 -2.91 -16.58
C SER A 184 4.09 -2.95 -17.53
N LYS A 185 3.69 -4.13 -17.98
CA LYS A 185 2.50 -4.34 -18.82
C LYS A 185 1.21 -4.45 -18.01
N PHE A 186 1.33 -4.60 -16.70
CA PHE A 186 0.22 -4.93 -15.80
C PHE A 186 0.10 -3.99 -14.61
N ASP A 187 0.73 -2.82 -14.71
CA ASP A 187 0.52 -1.75 -13.75
C ASP A 187 -0.66 -0.87 -14.17
N VAL A 188 -1.23 -0.20 -13.21
CA VAL A 188 -2.26 0.82 -13.40
C VAL A 188 -1.63 2.19 -13.21
N ARG A 189 -2.03 3.15 -14.02
CA ARG A 189 -1.64 4.55 -13.87
C ARG A 189 -2.84 5.41 -13.53
N VAL A 190 -2.57 6.47 -12.82
CA VAL A 190 -3.46 7.61 -12.66
C VAL A 190 -3.07 8.65 -13.70
N ASP A 191 -3.97 9.02 -14.59
CA ASP A 191 -3.71 10.06 -15.61
C ASP A 191 -4.15 11.45 -15.13
N ASP A 192 -5.18 11.50 -14.30
CA ASP A 192 -5.72 12.71 -13.68
C ASP A 192 -5.95 12.44 -12.18
N PRO A 193 -5.43 13.28 -11.26
CA PRO A 193 -5.68 13.13 -9.83
C PRO A 193 -7.16 13.00 -9.47
N GLN A 194 -8.05 13.63 -10.27
CA GLN A 194 -9.50 13.58 -10.05
C GLN A 194 -10.08 12.17 -10.12
N GLN A 195 -9.41 11.24 -10.81
CA GLN A 195 -9.84 9.83 -10.85
C GLN A 195 -9.84 9.21 -9.45
N VAL A 196 -8.75 9.41 -8.71
CA VAL A 196 -8.59 8.86 -7.35
C VAL A 196 -9.35 9.71 -6.33
N ILE A 197 -9.29 11.04 -6.45
CA ILE A 197 -9.99 11.98 -5.55
C ILE A 197 -11.49 11.67 -5.52
N LYS A 198 -12.10 11.49 -6.68
CA LYS A 198 -13.53 11.15 -6.80
C LYS A 198 -13.87 9.85 -6.06
N ASP A 199 -13.03 8.81 -6.22
CA ASP A 199 -13.25 7.54 -5.50
C ASP A 199 -13.17 7.73 -3.99
N LEU A 200 -12.20 8.51 -3.51
CA LEU A 200 -12.01 8.79 -2.09
C LEU A 200 -13.17 9.60 -1.51
N GLU A 201 -13.65 10.64 -2.23
CA GLU A 201 -14.80 11.43 -1.84
C GLU A 201 -16.09 10.59 -1.79
N GLU A 202 -16.31 9.72 -2.79
CA GLU A 202 -17.46 8.79 -2.81
C GLU A 202 -17.43 7.78 -1.65
N ILE A 203 -16.25 7.37 -1.19
CA ILE A 203 -16.07 6.51 -0.02
C ILE A 203 -16.33 7.27 1.28
N GLY A 204 -16.09 8.58 1.31
CA GLY A 204 -16.30 9.45 2.46
C GLY A 204 -15.03 10.03 3.07
N PHE A 205 -13.88 9.91 2.42
CA PHE A 205 -12.66 10.59 2.84
C PHE A 205 -12.76 12.10 2.63
N VAL A 206 -12.11 12.84 3.50
CA VAL A 206 -12.02 14.32 3.49
C VAL A 206 -10.55 14.75 3.60
N ASP A 207 -10.30 16.07 3.48
CA ASP A 207 -8.94 16.65 3.55
C ASP A 207 -7.96 15.95 2.60
N ILE A 208 -8.40 15.75 1.34
CA ILE A 208 -7.62 15.01 0.35
C ILE A 208 -6.56 15.94 -0.23
N GLU A 209 -5.31 15.61 0.02
CA GLU A 209 -4.11 16.29 -0.50
C GLU A 209 -3.32 15.33 -1.38
N TYR A 210 -2.60 15.84 -2.38
CA TYR A 210 -1.72 15.02 -3.19
C TYR A 210 -0.47 15.78 -3.65
N ASP A 211 0.61 15.00 -3.88
CA ASP A 211 1.84 15.46 -4.50
C ASP A 211 2.18 14.59 -5.71
N ILE A 212 2.56 15.21 -6.82
CA ILE A 212 3.05 14.51 -8.01
C ILE A 212 4.55 14.74 -8.13
N VAL A 213 5.31 13.66 -8.05
CA VAL A 213 6.76 13.71 -8.02
C VAL A 213 7.38 12.81 -9.09
N LYS A 214 8.61 13.10 -9.50
CA LYS A 214 9.34 12.26 -10.44
C LYS A 214 9.62 10.90 -9.82
N SER A 215 9.30 9.83 -10.54
CA SER A 215 9.64 8.48 -10.13
C SER A 215 11.14 8.21 -10.28
N TYR A 216 11.69 7.34 -9.41
CA TYR A 216 13.05 6.81 -9.54
C TYR A 216 13.08 5.47 -10.29
N PHE A 217 11.93 4.90 -10.61
CA PHE A 217 11.82 3.63 -11.33
C PHE A 217 11.36 3.84 -12.77
N ASP A 218 11.82 2.97 -13.67
CA ASP A 218 11.52 3.05 -15.11
C ASP A 218 10.05 2.70 -15.45
N TYR A 219 9.26 2.19 -14.49
CA TYR A 219 7.89 1.75 -14.73
C TYR A 219 6.87 2.87 -14.85
N HIS A 220 7.08 3.96 -14.11
CA HIS A 220 6.28 5.18 -14.16
C HIS A 220 7.20 6.38 -14.15
N ASN A 221 6.96 7.36 -15.03
CA ASN A 221 7.75 8.60 -15.03
C ASN A 221 7.53 9.42 -13.77
N LYS A 222 6.34 9.31 -13.19
CA LYS A 222 5.94 10.03 -11.99
C LYS A 222 5.17 9.12 -11.05
N TRP A 223 5.11 9.55 -9.81
CA TRP A 223 4.24 9.01 -8.78
C TRP A 223 3.31 10.08 -8.25
N ILE A 224 2.11 9.68 -7.89
CA ILE A 224 1.19 10.47 -7.09
C ILE A 224 1.17 9.89 -5.67
N PHE A 225 1.45 10.73 -4.68
CA PHE A 225 1.25 10.45 -3.27
C PHE A 225 -0.03 11.12 -2.82
N ILE A 226 -0.86 10.42 -2.11
CA ILE A 226 -2.17 10.91 -1.67
C ILE A 226 -2.27 10.73 -0.17
N LYS A 227 -2.74 11.79 0.50
CA LYS A 227 -3.07 11.81 1.93
C LYS A 227 -4.51 12.25 2.08
N CYS A 228 -5.27 11.55 2.91
CA CYS A 228 -6.64 11.91 3.22
C CYS A 228 -7.04 11.43 4.63
N LYS A 229 -8.17 11.90 5.14
CA LYS A 229 -8.68 11.56 6.46
C LYS A 229 -10.06 10.95 6.41
N LYS A 230 -10.33 10.07 7.36
CA LYS A 230 -11.68 9.66 7.69
C LYS A 230 -12.34 10.76 8.50
N ILE A 231 -13.59 11.08 8.17
CA ILE A 231 -14.39 12.05 8.94
C ILE A 231 -14.55 11.61 10.40
N ASN A 232 -14.60 12.58 11.31
CA ASN A 232 -14.85 12.34 12.74
C ASN A 232 -16.30 11.92 13.00
#